data_59c4883a802c7d771e799c13cf755435
#
_entry.id   59c4883a802c7d771e799c13cf755435
#
_cell.length_a   1.000
_cell.length_b   1.000
_cell.length_c   1.000
_cell.angle_alpha   90.00
_cell.angle_beta   90.00
_cell.angle_gamma   90.00
#
_symmetry.space_group_name_H-M   'P 1'
#
loop_
_entity.id
_entity.type
_entity.pdbx_description
1 polymer ?
#
loop_
_entity_poly.entity_id
_entity_poly.type
_entity_poly.pdbx_seq_one_letter_code
_entity_poly.pdbx_strand_id
1 'polypeptide(L)'
;LLGSTGAFAANDRGFTSDTDWSEEQAGFNGHVGTTFEYETKSTDNYLGKTVKEYTKTHEIFQAYFSQPNWQFAAIYGLKSIDRRQEEKGYHENETSLQNYISLNKTFTIGNGFDFSLVYDLMYTDGNIDSPYVTGLHTVTVDNSFRPTLTYFNSDWNAGFYSNVEYLYSRNDKSSWGVREEEGQSILFQPYKRFGAWEFGIEFFYQKKHNDEFNHGKINDRSIYTETYYEPIIKYAFENAGNLYLRTRFGHGKTENADSLQYNANRTYFKTIRKATLGYEQNIGDDWIAKIEYKHAWEKEHKNFYDPRDEEKYNVLNQDNIYVHAFYRF
;
A
#
# COMPACT_ATOMS: atom_id res chain seq x y z
N LEU A 1 -7.03 -4.70 -20.34
CA LEU A 1 -7.53 -4.88 -18.96
C LEU A 1 -6.33 -4.83 -18.03
N LEU A 2 -5.95 -3.62 -17.60
CA LEU A 2 -4.91 -3.41 -16.60
C LEU A 2 -5.63 -3.51 -15.25
N GLY A 3 -5.67 -4.70 -14.67
CA GLY A 3 -6.01 -4.86 -13.28
C GLY A 3 -5.02 -4.04 -12.46
N SER A 4 -5.48 -2.97 -11.83
CA SER A 4 -4.70 -2.27 -10.82
C SER A 4 -4.49 -3.25 -9.66
N THR A 5 -3.32 -3.89 -9.63
CA THR A 5 -2.84 -4.47 -8.39
C THR A 5 -2.70 -3.31 -7.43
N GLY A 6 -3.50 -3.30 -6.39
CA GLY A 6 -3.26 -2.43 -5.26
C GLY A 6 -1.81 -2.68 -4.83
N ALA A 7 -0.91 -1.77 -5.20
CA ALA A 7 0.40 -1.76 -4.61
C ALA A 7 0.16 -1.56 -3.13
N PHE A 8 0.40 -2.60 -2.34
CA PHE A 8 0.47 -2.47 -0.90
C PHE A 8 1.59 -1.47 -0.63
N ALA A 9 1.23 -0.20 -0.43
CA ALA A 9 2.19 0.74 0.08
C ALA A 9 2.58 0.23 1.47
N ALA A 10 3.87 -0.04 1.66
CA ALA A 10 4.42 -0.58 2.90
C ALA A 10 4.03 0.25 4.15
N ASN A 11 3.51 1.45 3.95
CA ASN A 11 3.15 2.41 4.98
C ASN A 11 1.65 2.48 5.34
N ASP A 12 0.76 1.79 4.64
CA ASP A 12 -0.67 1.77 4.99
C ASP A 12 -1.01 0.63 5.98
N ARG A 13 -0.02 -0.15 6.38
CA ARG A 13 -0.19 -1.26 7.31
C ARG A 13 0.30 -0.88 8.69
N GLY A 14 -0.58 -0.32 9.48
CA GLY A 14 -0.71 -0.22 10.93
C GLY A 14 0.50 -0.18 11.89
N PHE A 15 1.65 -0.71 11.51
CA PHE A 15 2.87 -0.63 12.31
C PHE A 15 3.77 0.47 11.76
N THR A 16 3.59 1.69 12.27
CA THR A 16 4.59 2.75 12.13
C THR A 16 5.69 2.52 13.17
N SER A 17 6.89 3.00 12.89
CA SER A 17 8.04 3.00 13.83
C SER A 17 7.80 3.80 15.11
N ASP A 18 6.62 4.37 15.27
CA ASP A 18 6.28 5.30 16.37
C ASP A 18 5.64 4.58 17.58
N THR A 19 5.63 3.26 17.65
CA THR A 19 5.34 2.54 18.89
C THR A 19 6.52 2.74 19.84
N ASP A 20 6.47 3.82 20.63
CA ASP A 20 7.40 4.02 21.74
C ASP A 20 7.01 3.07 22.89
N TRP A 21 7.65 1.93 22.91
CA TRP A 21 7.44 0.91 23.94
C TRP A 21 7.84 1.37 25.34
N SER A 22 8.53 2.51 25.47
CA SER A 22 9.10 2.99 26.73
C SER A 22 8.08 3.57 27.70
N GLU A 23 6.91 4.02 27.21
CA GLU A 23 5.87 4.62 28.04
C GLU A 23 4.66 3.71 28.28
N GLU A 24 4.63 2.50 27.69
CA GLU A 24 3.52 1.58 27.87
C GLU A 24 3.54 0.93 29.25
N GLN A 25 2.41 1.00 29.94
CA GLN A 25 2.20 0.32 31.22
C GLN A 25 2.31 -1.21 31.06
N ALA A 26 2.82 -1.88 32.07
CA ALA A 26 2.85 -3.34 32.11
C ALA A 26 1.41 -3.89 32.02
N GLY A 27 1.01 -4.36 30.84
CA GLY A 27 -0.34 -4.86 30.57
C GLY A 27 -0.63 -5.02 29.08
N PHE A 28 -1.86 -5.36 28.75
CA PHE A 28 -2.34 -5.29 27.39
C PHE A 28 -2.76 -3.86 27.09
N ASN A 29 -2.20 -3.29 26.04
CA ASN A 29 -2.60 -1.99 25.50
C ASN A 29 -3.20 -2.21 24.11
N GLY A 30 -4.13 -1.35 23.73
CA GLY A 30 -4.73 -1.51 22.43
C GLY A 30 -5.56 -0.33 21.97
N HIS A 31 -6.04 -0.44 20.75
CA HIS A 31 -7.07 0.44 20.24
C HIS A 31 -8.02 -0.34 19.33
N VAL A 32 -9.23 0.16 19.22
CA VAL A 32 -10.24 -0.29 18.27
C VAL A 32 -10.76 0.89 17.50
N GLY A 33 -11.02 0.72 16.21
CA GLY A 33 -11.48 1.84 15.42
C GLY A 33 -12.00 1.48 14.06
N THR A 34 -12.27 2.51 13.29
CA THR A 34 -12.81 2.43 11.94
C THR A 34 -12.10 3.42 11.02
N THR A 35 -12.09 3.10 9.73
CA THR A 35 -11.49 3.93 8.69
C THR A 35 -12.44 4.03 7.51
N PHE A 36 -12.59 5.23 6.99
CA PHE A 36 -13.25 5.47 5.71
C PHE A 36 -12.22 6.00 4.71
N GLU A 37 -12.21 5.38 3.54
CA GLU A 37 -11.39 5.79 2.43
C GLU A 37 -12.25 5.99 1.19
N TYR A 38 -12.01 7.09 0.49
CA TYR A 38 -12.60 7.34 -0.81
C TYR A 38 -11.51 7.69 -1.80
N GLU A 39 -11.42 6.88 -2.85
CA GLU A 39 -10.47 7.04 -3.94
C GLU A 39 -11.18 7.32 -5.24
N THR A 40 -10.68 8.28 -6.00
CA THR A 40 -11.04 8.50 -7.40
C THR A 40 -9.79 8.40 -8.25
N LYS A 41 -9.90 7.71 -9.38
CA LYS A 41 -8.81 7.53 -10.33
C LYS A 41 -9.32 7.79 -11.74
N SER A 42 -8.59 8.58 -12.49
CA SER A 42 -8.84 8.84 -13.92
C SER A 42 -7.61 8.46 -14.72
N THR A 43 -7.78 7.58 -15.69
CA THR A 43 -6.70 7.17 -16.58
C THR A 43 -7.06 7.56 -18.01
N ASP A 44 -6.34 8.53 -18.57
CA ASP A 44 -6.42 8.87 -19.98
C ASP A 44 -5.45 7.99 -20.75
N ASN A 45 -5.98 7.13 -21.60
CA ASN A 45 -5.15 6.26 -22.42
C ASN A 45 -4.73 6.95 -23.73
N TYR A 46 -3.69 6.41 -24.35
CA TYR A 46 -3.14 6.94 -25.61
C TYR A 46 -4.10 6.91 -26.81
N LEU A 47 -5.24 6.22 -26.71
CA LEU A 47 -6.31 6.21 -27.73
C LEU A 47 -7.34 7.31 -27.52
N GLY A 48 -7.14 8.20 -26.54
CA GLY A 48 -8.06 9.29 -26.19
C GLY A 48 -9.31 8.80 -25.43
N LYS A 49 -9.25 7.61 -24.82
CA LYS A 49 -10.30 7.12 -23.95
C LYS A 49 -9.92 7.38 -22.50
N THR A 50 -10.90 7.79 -21.71
CA THR A 50 -10.78 7.98 -20.28
C THR A 50 -11.48 6.86 -19.56
N VAL A 51 -10.75 6.20 -18.66
CA VAL A 51 -11.28 5.23 -17.69
C VAL A 51 -11.34 5.92 -16.34
N LYS A 52 -12.49 5.87 -15.67
CA LYS A 52 -12.69 6.39 -14.33
C LYS A 52 -12.91 5.24 -13.37
N GLU A 53 -12.25 5.27 -12.24
CA GLU A 53 -12.43 4.32 -11.16
C GLU A 53 -12.78 5.08 -9.88
N TYR A 54 -13.69 4.53 -9.10
CA TYR A 54 -14.12 5.03 -7.80
C TYR A 54 -14.05 3.87 -6.83
N THR A 55 -13.33 4.04 -5.74
CA THR A 55 -13.23 3.02 -4.70
C THR A 55 -13.67 3.62 -3.36
N LYS A 56 -14.57 2.95 -2.69
CA LYS A 56 -14.97 3.24 -1.31
C LYS A 56 -14.52 2.08 -0.45
N THR A 57 -13.69 2.35 0.53
CA THR A 57 -13.29 1.36 1.52
C THR A 57 -13.81 1.79 2.87
N HIS A 58 -14.54 0.91 3.52
CA HIS A 58 -14.96 1.06 4.89
C HIS A 58 -14.31 -0.04 5.72
N GLU A 59 -13.33 0.31 6.52
CA GLU A 59 -12.82 -0.57 7.56
C GLU A 59 -13.83 -0.59 8.70
N ILE A 60 -14.71 -1.60 8.64
CA ILE A 60 -15.81 -1.79 9.57
C ILE A 60 -15.31 -1.89 11.00
N PHE A 61 -14.15 -2.53 11.13
CA PHE A 61 -13.53 -2.78 12.41
C PHE A 61 -12.01 -3.01 12.22
N GLN A 62 -11.21 -2.36 13.08
CA GLN A 62 -9.80 -2.65 13.27
C GLN A 62 -9.52 -2.73 14.76
N ALA A 63 -8.86 -3.77 15.20
CA ALA A 63 -8.36 -3.90 16.56
C ALA A 63 -6.85 -4.08 16.54
N TYR A 64 -6.18 -3.31 17.35
CA TYR A 64 -4.76 -3.42 17.65
C TYR A 64 -4.60 -3.85 19.10
N PHE A 65 -3.71 -4.80 19.33
CA PHE A 65 -3.33 -5.26 20.66
C PHE A 65 -1.82 -5.28 20.76
N SER A 66 -1.28 -4.82 21.88
CA SER A 66 0.12 -4.97 22.20
C SER A 66 0.33 -5.50 23.62
N GLN A 67 1.42 -6.23 23.80
CA GLN A 67 1.88 -6.70 25.08
C GLN A 67 3.38 -6.34 25.21
N PRO A 68 3.68 -5.22 25.91
CA PRO A 68 5.03 -4.67 25.98
C PRO A 68 6.06 -5.64 26.56
N ASN A 69 5.73 -6.39 27.63
CA ASN A 69 6.65 -7.33 28.27
C ASN A 69 7.07 -8.46 27.30
N TRP A 70 6.22 -8.82 26.37
CA TRP A 70 6.52 -9.81 25.33
C TRP A 70 7.03 -9.18 24.05
N GLN A 71 7.01 -7.84 23.97
CA GLN A 71 7.34 -7.10 22.76
C GLN A 71 6.60 -7.67 21.54
N PHE A 72 5.31 -7.92 21.72
CA PHE A 72 4.44 -8.53 20.72
C PHE A 72 3.24 -7.63 20.48
N ALA A 73 2.87 -7.47 19.21
CA ALA A 73 1.65 -6.79 18.83
C ALA A 73 0.91 -7.55 17.72
N ALA A 74 -0.39 -7.35 17.67
CA ALA A 74 -1.25 -7.92 16.64
C ALA A 74 -2.29 -6.89 16.19
N ILE A 75 -2.61 -6.90 14.89
CA ILE A 75 -3.74 -6.19 14.31
C ILE A 75 -4.66 -7.21 13.67
N TYR A 76 -5.96 -7.03 13.85
CA TYR A 76 -6.99 -7.70 13.07
C TYR A 76 -7.96 -6.65 12.52
N GLY A 77 -8.35 -6.80 11.27
CA GLY A 77 -9.31 -5.89 10.66
C GLY A 77 -10.22 -6.54 9.63
N LEU A 78 -11.36 -5.91 9.44
CA LEU A 78 -12.39 -6.27 8.49
C LEU A 78 -12.76 -5.04 7.66
N LYS A 79 -12.64 -5.14 6.33
CA LYS A 79 -12.96 -4.07 5.39
C LYS A 79 -14.03 -4.50 4.39
N SER A 80 -14.95 -3.59 4.09
CA SER A 80 -15.81 -3.66 2.91
C SER A 80 -15.25 -2.73 1.84
N ILE A 81 -15.16 -3.22 0.62
CA ILE A 81 -14.61 -2.49 -0.52
C ILE A 81 -15.63 -2.51 -1.64
N ASP A 82 -16.06 -1.33 -2.08
CA ASP A 82 -16.91 -1.13 -3.25
C ASP A 82 -16.11 -0.38 -4.31
N ARG A 83 -15.91 -1.00 -5.45
CA ARG A 83 -15.18 -0.43 -6.58
C ARG A 83 -16.09 -0.35 -7.79
N ARG A 84 -16.04 0.79 -8.47
CA ARG A 84 -16.76 1.01 -9.72
C ARG A 84 -15.77 1.53 -10.76
N GLN A 85 -15.78 0.89 -11.93
CA GLN A 85 -15.02 1.33 -13.10
C GLN A 85 -15.98 1.73 -14.21
N GLU A 86 -15.70 2.86 -14.85
CA GLU A 86 -16.48 3.41 -15.94
C GLU A 86 -15.57 3.72 -17.15
N GLU A 87 -15.93 3.22 -18.30
CA GLU A 87 -15.40 3.60 -19.60
C GLU A 87 -16.59 3.82 -20.55
N LYS A 88 -16.43 4.55 -21.63
CA LYS A 88 -17.52 4.80 -22.61
C LYS A 88 -18.16 3.48 -23.08
N GLY A 89 -19.39 3.25 -22.67
CA GLY A 89 -20.15 2.04 -23.02
C GLY A 89 -19.83 0.80 -22.20
N TYR A 90 -18.98 0.91 -21.18
CA TYR A 90 -18.64 -0.18 -20.27
C TYR A 90 -18.67 0.31 -18.82
N HIS A 91 -19.20 -0.51 -17.93
CA HIS A 91 -19.11 -0.31 -16.49
C HIS A 91 -18.87 -1.65 -15.79
N GLU A 92 -18.09 -1.62 -14.73
CA GLU A 92 -17.81 -2.78 -13.89
C GLU A 92 -17.98 -2.35 -12.44
N ASN A 93 -18.66 -3.17 -11.65
CA ASN A 93 -18.77 -3.00 -10.21
C ASN A 93 -18.15 -4.21 -9.53
N GLU A 94 -17.34 -3.96 -8.53
CA GLU A 94 -16.75 -4.99 -7.67
C GLU A 94 -17.13 -4.68 -6.23
N THR A 95 -17.65 -5.69 -5.53
CA THR A 95 -17.88 -5.63 -4.09
C THR A 95 -17.08 -6.71 -3.42
N SER A 96 -16.35 -6.39 -2.37
CA SER A 96 -15.54 -7.38 -1.67
C SER A 96 -15.48 -7.13 -0.17
N LEU A 97 -15.26 -8.21 0.56
CA LEU A 97 -14.99 -8.24 1.98
C LEU A 97 -13.58 -8.73 2.21
N GLN A 98 -12.79 -7.96 2.95
CA GLN A 98 -11.40 -8.23 3.21
C GLN A 98 -11.17 -8.40 4.71
N ASN A 99 -10.62 -9.55 5.09
CA ASN A 99 -10.10 -9.82 6.42
C ASN A 99 -8.58 -9.73 6.39
N TYR A 100 -7.98 -9.11 7.40
CA TYR A 100 -6.53 -9.12 7.51
C TYR A 100 -6.08 -9.29 8.95
N ILE A 101 -4.93 -9.91 9.11
CA ILE A 101 -4.20 -10.04 10.36
C ILE A 101 -2.75 -9.61 10.14
N SER A 102 -2.20 -8.86 11.10
CA SER A 102 -0.80 -8.50 11.13
C SER A 102 -0.23 -8.85 12.49
N LEU A 103 0.90 -9.55 12.52
CA LEU A 103 1.58 -9.97 13.72
C LEU A 103 2.97 -9.34 13.75
N ASN A 104 3.36 -8.78 14.88
CA ASN A 104 4.68 -8.17 15.07
C ASN A 104 5.34 -8.72 16.34
N LYS A 105 6.57 -9.19 16.21
CA LYS A 105 7.45 -9.55 17.34
C LYS A 105 8.70 -8.70 17.26
N THR A 106 8.95 -7.88 18.29
CA THR A 106 10.15 -7.03 18.41
C THR A 106 11.16 -7.67 19.35
N PHE A 107 12.43 -7.43 19.07
CA PHE A 107 13.61 -7.83 19.86
C PHE A 107 14.49 -6.62 20.04
N THR A 108 14.58 -6.11 21.26
CA THR A 108 15.49 -5.00 21.60
C THR A 108 16.92 -5.53 21.64
N ILE A 109 17.75 -5.04 20.71
CA ILE A 109 19.18 -5.42 20.63
C ILE A 109 20.02 -4.60 21.59
N GLY A 110 19.58 -3.38 21.92
CA GLY A 110 20.32 -2.40 22.73
C GLY A 110 21.04 -1.34 21.88
N ASN A 111 21.56 -0.31 22.55
CA ASN A 111 22.23 0.84 21.92
C ASN A 111 21.35 1.58 20.90
N GLY A 112 20.03 1.61 21.13
CA GLY A 112 19.05 2.24 20.24
C GLY A 112 18.62 1.41 19.03
N PHE A 113 19.01 0.13 18.97
CA PHE A 113 18.59 -0.80 17.90
C PHE A 113 17.49 -1.74 18.35
N ASP A 114 16.45 -1.84 17.52
CA ASP A 114 15.41 -2.87 17.62
C ASP A 114 15.29 -3.62 16.31
N PHE A 115 15.03 -4.93 16.41
CA PHE A 115 14.74 -5.80 15.29
C PHE A 115 13.35 -6.36 15.43
N SER A 116 12.54 -6.29 14.37
CA SER A 116 11.18 -6.79 14.38
C SER A 116 10.94 -7.78 13.24
N LEU A 117 10.08 -8.75 13.50
CA LEU A 117 9.53 -9.65 12.48
C LEU A 117 8.03 -9.36 12.36
N VAL A 118 7.60 -8.93 11.19
CA VAL A 118 6.20 -8.68 10.88
C VAL A 118 5.71 -9.70 9.88
N TYR A 119 4.55 -10.28 10.14
CA TYR A 119 3.84 -11.17 9.23
C TYR A 119 2.44 -10.63 8.99
N ASP A 120 2.08 -10.46 7.74
CA ASP A 120 0.76 -10.02 7.31
C ASP A 120 0.09 -11.11 6.49
N LEU A 121 -1.19 -11.35 6.78
CA LEU A 121 -2.08 -12.21 6.00
C LEU A 121 -3.34 -11.44 5.69
N MET A 122 -3.76 -11.45 4.42
CA MET A 122 -4.98 -10.82 3.97
C MET A 122 -5.76 -11.76 3.08
N TYR A 123 -7.05 -11.88 3.35
CA TYR A 123 -8.00 -12.65 2.59
C TYR A 123 -9.13 -11.75 2.11
N THR A 124 -9.32 -11.69 0.81
CA THR A 124 -10.38 -10.90 0.16
C THR A 124 -11.29 -11.82 -0.61
N ASP A 125 -12.58 -11.74 -0.35
CA ASP A 125 -13.65 -12.42 -1.06
C ASP A 125 -14.53 -11.38 -1.75
N GLY A 126 -14.76 -11.52 -3.05
CA GLY A 126 -15.44 -10.51 -3.84
C GLY A 126 -16.22 -11.05 -5.02
N ASN A 127 -17.07 -10.18 -5.56
CA ASN A 127 -17.84 -10.43 -6.77
C ASN A 127 -17.69 -9.25 -7.73
N ILE A 128 -17.56 -9.57 -9.01
CA ILE A 128 -17.48 -8.59 -10.10
C ILE A 128 -18.70 -8.75 -11.00
N ASP A 129 -19.36 -7.62 -11.26
CA ASP A 129 -20.47 -7.50 -12.20
C ASP A 129 -20.11 -6.55 -13.33
N SER A 130 -20.28 -6.99 -14.56
CA SER A 130 -20.05 -6.18 -15.76
C SER A 130 -21.10 -6.52 -16.84
N PRO A 131 -21.21 -5.75 -17.93
CA PRO A 131 -22.12 -6.08 -19.03
C PRO A 131 -21.89 -7.45 -19.67
N TYR A 132 -20.70 -8.05 -19.46
CA TYR A 132 -20.33 -9.32 -20.06
C TYR A 132 -20.35 -10.48 -19.06
N VAL A 133 -20.28 -10.20 -17.77
CA VAL A 133 -20.20 -11.22 -16.71
C VAL A 133 -20.94 -10.72 -15.47
N THR A 134 -21.81 -11.55 -14.93
CA THR A 134 -22.54 -11.27 -13.69
C THR A 134 -22.09 -12.26 -12.61
N GLY A 135 -21.77 -11.75 -11.43
CA GLY A 135 -21.41 -12.56 -10.28
C GLY A 135 -20.10 -13.34 -10.45
N LEU A 136 -19.10 -12.77 -11.13
CA LEU A 136 -17.78 -13.38 -11.18
C LEU A 136 -17.16 -13.37 -9.79
N HIS A 137 -17.09 -14.50 -9.15
CA HIS A 137 -16.51 -14.65 -7.83
C HIS A 137 -14.98 -14.57 -7.90
N THR A 138 -14.40 -13.80 -6.99
CA THR A 138 -12.94 -13.60 -6.87
C THR A 138 -12.49 -13.85 -5.45
N VAL A 139 -11.37 -14.56 -5.30
CA VAL A 139 -10.71 -14.77 -4.01
C VAL A 139 -9.27 -14.33 -4.12
N THR A 140 -8.83 -13.46 -3.22
CA THR A 140 -7.42 -13.06 -3.14
C THR A 140 -6.85 -13.40 -1.78
N VAL A 141 -5.69 -14.01 -1.78
CA VAL A 141 -4.90 -14.29 -0.57
C VAL A 141 -3.54 -13.63 -0.72
N ASP A 142 -3.22 -12.71 0.17
CA ASP A 142 -1.94 -12.02 0.22
C ASP A 142 -1.22 -12.39 1.51
N ASN A 143 0.07 -12.68 1.40
CA ASN A 143 0.95 -12.92 2.51
C ASN A 143 2.18 -12.03 2.38
N SER A 144 2.64 -11.45 3.47
CA SER A 144 3.95 -10.83 3.50
C SER A 144 4.71 -11.15 4.79
N PHE A 145 6.02 -11.23 4.65
CA PHE A 145 6.95 -11.37 5.77
C PHE A 145 7.98 -10.25 5.67
N ARG A 146 8.14 -9.48 6.76
CA ARG A 146 8.89 -8.24 6.77
C ARG A 146 9.80 -8.14 8.00
N PRO A 147 11.05 -8.64 7.93
CA PRO A 147 12.10 -8.29 8.88
C PRO A 147 12.39 -6.79 8.81
N THR A 148 12.42 -6.15 9.96
CA THR A 148 12.56 -4.71 10.13
C THR A 148 13.67 -4.40 11.11
N LEU A 149 14.52 -3.43 10.80
CA LEU A 149 15.54 -2.91 11.69
C LEU A 149 15.28 -1.41 11.91
N THR A 150 15.18 -1.01 13.17
CA THR A 150 15.07 0.39 13.57
C THR A 150 16.26 0.80 14.40
N TYR A 151 16.62 2.07 14.32
CA TYR A 151 17.66 2.68 15.14
C TYR A 151 17.26 4.09 15.52
N PHE A 152 17.47 4.44 16.78
CA PHE A 152 17.33 5.81 17.26
C PHE A 152 18.45 6.16 18.22
N ASN A 153 19.05 7.33 18.02
CA ASN A 153 20.06 7.91 18.91
C ASN A 153 19.52 9.22 19.53
N SER A 154 19.31 9.21 20.84
CA SER A 154 18.75 10.33 21.58
C SER A 154 19.66 11.57 21.59
N ASP A 155 20.99 11.38 21.58
CA ASP A 155 21.94 12.51 21.64
C ASP A 155 21.94 13.30 20.33
N TRP A 156 21.71 12.62 19.22
CA TRP A 156 21.66 13.22 17.89
C TRP A 156 20.24 13.52 17.43
N ASN A 157 19.23 13.06 18.17
CA ASN A 157 17.83 13.11 17.75
C ASN A 157 17.62 12.61 16.31
N ALA A 158 18.28 11.52 15.97
CA ALA A 158 18.30 10.97 14.63
C ALA A 158 18.20 9.45 14.66
N GLY A 159 17.60 8.89 13.63
CA GLY A 159 17.44 7.46 13.52
C GLY A 159 17.17 7.02 12.09
N PHE A 160 16.86 5.74 11.94
CA PHE A 160 16.35 5.20 10.70
C PHE A 160 15.39 4.03 10.95
N TYR A 161 14.54 3.82 9.97
CA TYR A 161 13.72 2.64 9.80
C TYR A 161 14.15 1.92 8.51
N SER A 162 14.29 0.61 8.54
CA SER A 162 14.64 -0.18 7.36
C SER A 162 13.94 -1.53 7.39
N ASN A 163 13.43 -1.99 6.25
CA ASN A 163 12.90 -3.33 6.14
C ASN A 163 13.25 -3.97 4.79
N VAL A 164 13.15 -5.30 4.79
CA VAL A 164 13.06 -6.12 3.59
C VAL A 164 11.71 -6.81 3.66
N GLU A 165 10.95 -6.83 2.58
CA GLU A 165 9.65 -7.50 2.53
C GLU A 165 9.68 -8.59 1.46
N TYR A 166 9.10 -9.73 1.80
CA TYR A 166 8.77 -10.83 0.90
C TYR A 166 7.26 -10.90 0.79
N LEU A 167 6.74 -10.79 -0.42
CA LEU A 167 5.31 -10.78 -0.73
C LEU A 167 4.97 -11.99 -1.59
N TYR A 168 3.85 -12.64 -1.25
CA TYR A 168 3.16 -13.57 -2.12
C TYR A 168 1.68 -13.21 -2.17
N SER A 169 1.13 -13.15 -3.39
CA SER A 169 -0.29 -12.89 -3.63
C SER A 169 -0.84 -13.90 -4.62
N ARG A 170 -2.03 -14.41 -4.35
CA ARG A 170 -2.78 -15.26 -5.28
C ARG A 170 -4.20 -14.74 -5.41
N ASN A 171 -4.59 -14.43 -6.65
CA ASN A 171 -5.95 -14.03 -6.99
C ASN A 171 -6.56 -15.10 -7.89
N ASP A 172 -7.64 -15.72 -7.44
CA ASP A 172 -8.43 -16.71 -8.16
C ASP A 172 -9.73 -16.04 -8.66
N LYS A 173 -9.96 -16.08 -9.97
CA LYS A 173 -11.14 -15.53 -10.64
C LYS A 173 -11.99 -16.66 -11.20
N SER A 174 -12.44 -17.55 -10.35
CA SER A 174 -13.35 -18.66 -10.71
C SER A 174 -13.04 -19.33 -12.07
N SER A 175 -13.85 -19.02 -13.10
CA SER A 175 -13.72 -19.60 -14.44
C SER A 175 -12.72 -18.88 -15.35
N TRP A 176 -12.15 -17.74 -14.93
CA TRP A 176 -11.31 -16.90 -15.80
C TRP A 176 -9.81 -17.15 -15.63
N GLY A 177 -9.40 -17.68 -14.48
CA GLY A 177 -8.03 -18.03 -14.25
C GLY A 177 -7.49 -17.58 -12.90
N VAL A 178 -6.21 -17.82 -12.72
CA VAL A 178 -5.47 -17.51 -11.48
C VAL A 178 -4.34 -16.57 -11.82
N ARG A 179 -4.12 -15.57 -10.96
CA ARG A 179 -2.92 -14.72 -11.00
C ARG A 179 -2.13 -14.93 -9.73
N GLU A 180 -0.85 -15.18 -9.88
CA GLU A 180 0.11 -15.28 -8.79
C GLU A 180 1.16 -14.15 -8.91
N GLU A 181 1.49 -13.57 -7.77
CA GLU A 181 2.51 -12.52 -7.67
C GLU A 181 3.47 -12.88 -6.54
N GLU A 182 4.76 -12.91 -6.85
CA GLU A 182 5.83 -13.04 -5.88
C GLU A 182 6.72 -11.80 -5.93
N GLY A 183 7.05 -11.24 -4.76
CA GLY A 183 7.79 -10.00 -4.72
C GLY A 183 8.76 -9.87 -3.56
N GLN A 184 9.72 -8.96 -3.76
CA GLN A 184 10.64 -8.51 -2.74
C GLN A 184 10.73 -6.99 -2.79
N SER A 185 10.78 -6.37 -1.62
CA SER A 185 11.05 -4.95 -1.51
C SER A 185 12.07 -4.63 -0.43
N ILE A 186 12.73 -3.50 -0.57
CA ILE A 186 13.65 -2.94 0.42
C ILE A 186 13.24 -1.49 0.64
N LEU A 187 13.14 -1.10 1.90
CA LEU A 187 12.86 0.26 2.32
C LEU A 187 13.95 0.70 3.31
N PHE A 188 14.42 1.94 3.15
CA PHE A 188 15.32 2.61 4.08
C PHE A 188 14.87 4.05 4.27
N GLN A 189 14.61 4.45 5.52
CA GLN A 189 14.09 5.77 5.87
C GLN A 189 14.90 6.37 7.03
N PRO A 190 15.99 7.11 6.75
CA PRO A 190 16.64 7.93 7.75
C PRO A 190 15.79 9.16 8.09
N TYR A 191 15.88 9.61 9.35
CA TYR A 191 15.21 10.82 9.83
C TYR A 191 16.00 11.53 10.91
N LYS A 192 15.69 12.82 11.10
CA LYS A 192 16.24 13.66 12.16
C LYS A 192 15.18 14.61 12.71
N ARG A 193 15.19 14.78 14.04
CA ARG A 193 14.28 15.67 14.77
C ARG A 193 15.00 16.96 15.18
N PHE A 194 14.30 18.10 15.05
CA PHE A 194 14.73 19.43 15.46
C PHE A 194 13.57 20.12 16.18
N GLY A 195 13.56 20.04 17.52
CA GLY A 195 12.40 20.48 18.30
C GLY A 195 11.13 19.77 17.87
N ALA A 196 10.12 20.53 17.46
CA ALA A 196 8.83 20.00 16.98
C ALA A 196 8.86 19.47 15.54
N TRP A 197 9.95 19.64 14.80
CA TRP A 197 10.08 19.21 13.42
C TRP A 197 10.80 17.89 13.30
N GLU A 198 10.31 17.03 12.39
CA GLU A 198 10.99 15.82 11.93
C GLU A 198 11.15 15.88 10.41
N PHE A 199 12.35 15.61 9.92
CA PHE A 199 12.68 15.54 8.51
C PHE A 199 13.21 14.14 8.21
N GLY A 200 12.61 13.49 7.24
CA GLY A 200 13.01 12.17 6.78
C GLY A 200 13.04 12.09 5.26
N ILE A 201 13.63 11.04 4.78
CA ILE A 201 13.57 10.65 3.37
C ILE A 201 13.48 9.14 3.28
N GLU A 202 12.46 8.63 2.57
CA GLU A 202 12.29 7.21 2.31
C GLU A 202 12.89 6.86 0.95
N PHE A 203 13.69 5.82 0.90
CA PHE A 203 14.18 5.18 -0.31
C PHE A 203 13.56 3.80 -0.42
N PHE A 204 13.03 3.48 -1.58
CA PHE A 204 12.33 2.24 -1.81
C PHE A 204 12.76 1.60 -3.12
N TYR A 205 12.88 0.28 -3.09
CA TYR A 205 13.04 -0.58 -4.26
C TYR A 205 12.13 -1.79 -4.14
N GLN A 206 11.50 -2.17 -5.24
CA GLN A 206 10.65 -3.35 -5.32
C GLN A 206 10.86 -4.09 -6.62
N LYS A 207 10.81 -5.43 -6.56
CA LYS A 207 10.74 -6.30 -7.73
C LYS A 207 9.66 -7.35 -7.50
N LYS A 208 8.78 -7.53 -8.49
CA LYS A 208 7.68 -8.49 -8.46
C LYS A 208 7.66 -9.30 -9.73
N HIS A 209 7.32 -10.58 -9.61
CA HIS A 209 7.04 -11.50 -10.70
C HIS A 209 5.54 -11.78 -10.67
N ASN A 210 4.89 -11.66 -11.82
CA ASN A 210 3.47 -11.95 -11.97
C ASN A 210 3.31 -13.04 -13.02
N ASP A 211 2.61 -14.11 -12.65
CA ASP A 211 2.19 -15.19 -13.54
C ASP A 211 0.66 -15.22 -13.63
N GLU A 212 0.13 -15.19 -14.84
CA GLU A 212 -1.30 -15.39 -15.09
C GLU A 212 -1.52 -16.75 -15.72
N PHE A 213 -2.45 -17.51 -15.14
CA PHE A 213 -2.83 -18.84 -15.62
C PHE A 213 -4.27 -18.81 -16.14
N ASN A 214 -4.49 -19.41 -17.32
CA ASN A 214 -5.82 -19.66 -17.85
C ASN A 214 -5.96 -21.17 -18.15
N HIS A 215 -6.96 -21.82 -17.55
CA HIS A 215 -7.17 -23.26 -17.65
C HIS A 215 -5.91 -24.09 -17.32
N GLY A 216 -5.15 -23.66 -16.30
CA GLY A 216 -3.92 -24.33 -15.84
C GLY A 216 -2.69 -24.14 -16.72
N LYS A 217 -2.76 -23.30 -17.75
CA LYS A 217 -1.63 -22.93 -18.59
C LYS A 217 -1.21 -21.48 -18.34
N ILE A 218 0.09 -21.22 -18.35
CA ILE A 218 0.60 -19.83 -18.24
C ILE A 218 0.13 -19.05 -19.47
N ASN A 219 -0.65 -18.00 -19.22
CA ASN A 219 -1.18 -17.09 -20.23
C ASN A 219 -0.34 -15.83 -20.40
N ASP A 220 0.19 -15.32 -19.30
CA ASP A 220 1.07 -14.15 -19.29
C ASP A 220 2.06 -14.24 -18.12
N ARG A 221 3.23 -13.66 -18.31
CA ARG A 221 4.27 -13.52 -17.29
C ARG A 221 4.89 -12.16 -17.40
N SER A 222 5.04 -11.46 -16.27
CA SER A 222 5.65 -10.13 -16.25
C SER A 222 6.54 -9.93 -15.04
N ILE A 223 7.52 -9.03 -15.18
CA ILE A 223 8.37 -8.59 -14.09
C ILE A 223 8.15 -7.10 -13.91
N TYR A 224 7.73 -6.70 -12.72
CA TYR A 224 7.59 -5.31 -12.32
C TYR A 224 8.73 -4.90 -11.40
N THR A 225 9.36 -3.75 -11.70
CA THR A 225 10.33 -3.11 -10.81
C THR A 225 9.92 -1.68 -10.53
N GLU A 226 10.10 -1.21 -9.30
CA GLU A 226 9.81 0.16 -8.89
C GLU A 226 10.91 0.67 -7.97
N THR A 227 11.29 1.94 -8.19
CA THR A 227 12.18 2.69 -7.29
C THR A 227 11.58 4.06 -7.04
N TYR A 228 11.65 4.52 -5.79
CA TYR A 228 11.31 5.90 -5.48
C TYR A 228 12.11 6.43 -4.30
N TYR A 229 12.11 7.75 -4.17
CA TYR A 229 12.44 8.44 -2.94
C TYR A 229 11.27 9.34 -2.52
N GLU A 230 11.06 9.48 -1.21
CA GLU A 230 9.93 10.22 -0.65
C GLU A 230 10.41 11.08 0.52
N PRO A 231 10.70 12.38 0.31
CA PRO A 231 10.91 13.34 1.39
C PRO A 231 9.67 13.43 2.29
N ILE A 232 9.93 13.50 3.60
CA ILE A 232 8.91 13.54 4.65
C ILE A 232 9.22 14.71 5.56
N ILE A 233 8.24 15.54 5.83
CA ILE A 233 8.31 16.63 6.83
C ILE A 233 7.13 16.41 7.77
N LYS A 234 7.43 16.37 9.08
CA LYS A 234 6.43 16.22 10.14
C LYS A 234 6.62 17.34 11.16
N TYR A 235 5.52 17.89 11.63
CA TYR A 235 5.49 18.88 12.71
C TYR A 235 4.57 18.39 13.81
N ALA A 236 5.11 18.32 15.03
CA ALA A 236 4.37 17.96 16.24
C ALA A 236 3.90 19.22 16.97
N PHE A 237 2.60 19.32 17.22
CA PHE A 237 2.01 20.41 18.01
C PHE A 237 2.10 20.07 19.51
N GLU A 238 2.35 21.08 20.35
CA GLU A 238 2.54 20.89 21.81
C GLU A 238 1.35 20.21 22.51
N ASN A 239 0.15 20.35 21.99
CA ASN A 239 -1.08 19.95 22.69
C ASN A 239 -1.90 18.90 21.97
N ALA A 240 -1.45 18.20 20.97
CA ALA A 240 -2.39 17.19 20.51
C ALA A 240 -2.20 16.56 19.14
N GLY A 241 -1.33 17.00 18.26
CA GLY A 241 -1.37 16.42 16.93
C GLY A 241 -0.10 16.54 16.13
N ASN A 242 -0.11 15.82 15.03
CA ASN A 242 0.97 15.84 14.06
C ASN A 242 0.43 16.25 12.70
N LEU A 243 1.10 17.20 12.05
CA LEU A 243 0.90 17.52 10.64
C LEU A 243 2.07 16.96 9.85
N TYR A 244 1.84 16.29 8.74
CA TYR A 244 2.92 15.80 7.90
C TYR A 244 2.62 15.97 6.41
N LEU A 245 3.70 16.16 5.66
CA LEU A 245 3.72 16.20 4.20
C LEU A 245 4.73 15.17 3.71
N ARG A 246 4.32 14.35 2.74
CA ARG A 246 5.15 13.38 2.05
C ARG A 246 5.05 13.63 0.55
N THR A 247 6.16 13.57 -0.16
CA THR A 247 6.18 13.75 -1.62
C THR A 247 7.01 12.67 -2.27
N ARG A 248 6.39 11.80 -3.08
CA ARG A 248 7.06 10.68 -3.73
C ARG A 248 7.46 11.02 -5.16
N PHE A 249 8.69 10.63 -5.52
CA PHE A 249 9.23 10.73 -6.86
C PHE A 249 9.83 9.38 -7.25
N GLY A 250 9.30 8.74 -8.28
CA GLY A 250 9.70 7.38 -8.60
C GLY A 250 9.57 7.01 -10.06
N HIS A 251 10.08 5.84 -10.35
CA HIS A 251 10.00 5.19 -11.66
C HIS A 251 9.64 3.72 -11.48
N GLY A 252 8.77 3.24 -12.36
CA GLY A 252 8.42 1.83 -12.48
C GLY A 252 8.75 1.31 -13.87
N LYS A 253 9.02 0.02 -13.98
CA LYS A 253 9.23 -0.70 -15.24
C LYS A 253 8.50 -2.05 -15.16
N THR A 254 7.72 -2.37 -16.18
CA THR A 254 7.13 -3.70 -16.36
C THR A 254 7.73 -4.34 -17.60
N GLU A 255 8.31 -5.51 -17.46
CA GLU A 255 8.83 -6.34 -18.56
C GLU A 255 7.93 -7.57 -18.69
N ASN A 256 7.41 -7.81 -19.89
CA ASN A 256 6.66 -9.02 -20.20
C ASN A 256 7.63 -10.09 -20.70
N ALA A 257 7.90 -11.09 -19.88
CA ALA A 257 8.87 -12.11 -20.16
C ALA A 257 8.38 -13.13 -21.21
N ASP A 258 7.07 -13.45 -21.23
CA ASP A 258 6.46 -14.40 -22.19
C ASP A 258 4.98 -14.07 -22.38
N SER A 259 4.66 -13.19 -23.31
CA SER A 259 3.29 -13.06 -23.77
C SER A 259 3.06 -14.13 -24.86
N LEU A 260 2.46 -15.26 -24.48
CA LEU A 260 2.14 -16.36 -25.41
C LEU A 260 1.11 -15.96 -26.47
N GLN A 261 0.30 -14.91 -26.21
CA GLN A 261 -0.71 -14.44 -27.15
C GLN A 261 -0.18 -13.55 -28.27
N TYR A 262 0.95 -12.86 -28.12
CA TYR A 262 1.33 -11.78 -29.05
C TYR A 262 2.76 -11.77 -29.53
N ASN A 263 3.62 -12.72 -29.17
CA ASN A 263 5.05 -12.75 -29.54
C ASN A 263 5.81 -11.43 -29.34
N ALA A 264 5.39 -10.61 -28.39
CA ALA A 264 5.92 -9.26 -28.21
C ALA A 264 6.39 -9.06 -26.76
N ASN A 265 7.71 -9.02 -26.59
CA ASN A 265 8.33 -8.49 -25.37
C ASN A 265 7.96 -7.00 -25.25
N ARG A 266 6.93 -6.67 -24.49
CA ARG A 266 6.51 -5.30 -24.25
C ARG A 266 7.11 -4.82 -22.95
N THR A 267 7.73 -3.65 -22.98
CA THR A 267 8.24 -2.99 -21.79
C THR A 267 7.42 -1.70 -21.57
N TYR A 268 6.94 -1.53 -20.34
CA TYR A 268 6.24 -0.33 -19.93
C TYR A 268 7.13 0.42 -18.94
N PHE A 269 7.24 1.74 -19.11
CA PHE A 269 7.94 2.63 -18.19
C PHE A 269 6.93 3.56 -17.54
N LYS A 270 7.02 3.70 -16.23
CA LYS A 270 6.11 4.50 -15.42
C LYS A 270 6.89 5.57 -14.66
N THR A 271 6.46 6.83 -14.74
CA THR A 271 6.92 7.89 -13.84
C THR A 271 5.86 8.10 -12.77
N ILE A 272 6.28 8.11 -11.51
CA ILE A 272 5.40 8.21 -10.34
C ILE A 272 5.69 9.51 -9.62
N ARG A 273 4.65 10.31 -9.37
CA ARG A 273 4.69 11.47 -8.47
C ARG A 273 3.48 11.40 -7.56
N LYS A 274 3.69 11.54 -6.25
CA LYS A 274 2.63 11.49 -5.26
C LYS A 274 2.88 12.53 -4.18
N ALA A 275 1.83 13.19 -3.72
CA ALA A 275 1.86 14.06 -2.54
C ALA A 275 0.82 13.56 -1.54
N THR A 276 1.18 13.52 -0.26
CA THR A 276 0.28 13.16 0.84
C THR A 276 0.38 14.25 1.90
N LEU A 277 -0.74 14.80 2.29
CA LEU A 277 -0.89 15.70 3.43
C LEU A 277 -1.75 14.98 4.47
N GLY A 278 -1.25 14.87 5.68
CA GLY A 278 -1.97 14.20 6.77
C GLY A 278 -1.92 15.00 8.05
N TYR A 279 -3.00 14.91 8.80
CA TYR A 279 -3.13 15.46 10.14
C TYR A 279 -3.68 14.39 11.08
N GLU A 280 -3.03 14.23 12.22
CA GLU A 280 -3.43 13.31 13.28
C GLU A 280 -3.55 14.09 14.58
N GLN A 281 -4.58 13.81 15.38
CA GLN A 281 -4.85 14.47 16.65
C GLN A 281 -5.33 13.47 17.69
N ASN A 282 -4.78 13.61 18.92
CA ASN A 282 -5.37 13.02 20.12
C ASN A 282 -6.54 13.88 20.59
N ILE A 283 -7.69 13.27 20.84
CA ILE A 283 -8.90 13.91 21.35
C ILE A 283 -9.16 13.38 22.76
N GLY A 284 -8.80 14.17 23.77
CA GLY A 284 -8.71 13.66 25.13
C GLY A 284 -7.61 12.60 25.26
N ASP A 285 -7.77 11.70 26.23
CA ASP A 285 -6.79 10.64 26.52
C ASP A 285 -7.04 9.36 25.70
N ASP A 286 -8.28 9.18 25.24
CA ASP A 286 -8.74 7.88 24.73
C ASP A 286 -8.91 7.82 23.20
N TRP A 287 -9.02 8.97 22.52
CA TRP A 287 -9.32 8.97 21.10
C TRP A 287 -8.18 9.48 20.23
N ILE A 288 -8.04 8.87 19.07
CA ILE A 288 -7.17 9.36 17.97
C ILE A 288 -8.06 9.59 16.75
N ALA A 289 -7.94 10.76 16.14
CA ALA A 289 -8.53 11.06 14.84
C ALA A 289 -7.43 11.39 13.84
N LYS A 290 -7.54 10.87 12.62
CA LYS A 290 -6.59 11.13 11.55
C LYS A 290 -7.33 11.40 10.24
N ILE A 291 -6.85 12.38 9.49
CA ILE A 291 -7.28 12.65 8.13
C ILE A 291 -6.07 12.74 7.21
N GLU A 292 -6.14 12.11 6.06
CA GLU A 292 -5.12 12.18 5.02
C GLU A 292 -5.76 12.50 3.68
N TYR A 293 -5.08 13.33 2.90
CA TYR A 293 -5.34 13.52 1.49
C TYR A 293 -4.11 13.13 0.68
N LYS A 294 -4.30 12.27 -0.32
CA LYS A 294 -3.24 11.84 -1.23
C LYS A 294 -3.64 12.24 -2.66
N HIS A 295 -2.67 12.75 -3.40
CA HIS A 295 -2.81 12.98 -4.83
C HIS A 295 -1.63 12.34 -5.56
N ALA A 296 -1.92 11.57 -6.62
CA ALA A 296 -0.90 10.92 -7.43
C ALA A 296 -1.03 11.28 -8.91
N TRP A 297 0.12 11.53 -9.53
CA TRP A 297 0.27 11.71 -10.97
C TRP A 297 1.21 10.63 -11.49
N GLU A 298 0.75 9.87 -12.46
CA GLU A 298 1.57 8.85 -13.09
C GLU A 298 1.52 9.00 -14.60
N LYS A 299 2.67 8.80 -15.23
CA LYS A 299 2.80 8.70 -16.69
C LYS A 299 3.35 7.33 -17.01
N GLU A 300 2.66 6.59 -17.88
CA GLU A 300 3.11 5.30 -18.38
C GLU A 300 3.36 5.39 -19.88
N HIS A 301 4.56 5.03 -20.30
CA HIS A 301 4.94 4.86 -21.70
C HIS A 301 4.96 3.38 -22.05
N LYS A 302 4.39 3.07 -23.22
CA LYS A 302 4.57 1.76 -23.85
C LYS A 302 5.71 1.85 -24.83
N ASN A 303 6.67 0.95 -24.73
CA ASN A 303 7.64 0.76 -25.78
C ASN A 303 6.98 -0.11 -26.86
N PHE A 304 6.49 0.53 -27.91
CA PHE A 304 5.99 -0.16 -29.09
C PHE A 304 7.18 -0.41 -30.04
N TYR A 305 7.08 -1.44 -30.86
CA TYR A 305 8.07 -1.73 -31.93
C TYR A 305 8.17 -0.62 -32.97
N ASP A 306 7.18 0.29 -33.05
CA ASP A 306 7.19 1.41 -33.97
C ASP A 306 7.69 2.67 -33.26
N PRO A 307 8.83 3.28 -33.69
CA PRO A 307 9.34 4.52 -33.12
C PRO A 307 8.32 5.70 -33.15
N ARG A 308 7.30 5.63 -34.02
CA ARG A 308 6.21 6.62 -34.09
C ARG A 308 5.26 6.53 -32.89
N ASP A 309 5.35 5.47 -32.08
CA ASP A 309 4.50 5.26 -30.92
C ASP A 309 5.13 5.76 -29.59
N GLU A 310 6.36 6.31 -29.63
CA GLU A 310 7.07 6.83 -28.45
C GLU A 310 6.36 8.02 -27.76
N GLU A 311 5.49 8.74 -28.49
CA GLU A 311 4.69 9.83 -27.94
C GLU A 311 3.40 9.38 -27.27
N LYS A 312 3.06 8.08 -27.34
CA LYS A 312 1.84 7.53 -26.77
C LYS A 312 2.04 7.15 -25.31
N TYR A 313 1.36 7.84 -24.41
CA TYR A 313 1.41 7.56 -22.98
C TYR A 313 0.02 7.53 -22.34
N ASN A 314 -0.11 6.77 -21.28
CA ASN A 314 -1.25 6.85 -20.40
C ASN A 314 -0.93 7.83 -19.27
N VAL A 315 -1.90 8.68 -18.93
CA VAL A 315 -1.81 9.60 -17.78
C VAL A 315 -2.82 9.16 -16.74
N LEU A 316 -2.35 8.96 -15.54
CA LEU A 316 -3.17 8.62 -14.39
C LEU A 316 -3.15 9.78 -13.40
N ASN A 317 -4.35 10.20 -12.98
CA ASN A 317 -4.56 11.10 -11.86
C ASN A 317 -5.40 10.35 -10.81
N GLN A 318 -4.98 10.40 -9.57
CA GLN A 318 -5.64 9.72 -8.47
C GLN A 318 -5.72 10.64 -7.26
N ASP A 319 -6.92 10.75 -6.70
CA ASP A 319 -7.17 11.44 -5.44
C ASP A 319 -7.69 10.44 -4.41
N ASN A 320 -7.23 10.57 -3.17
CA ASN A 320 -7.61 9.68 -2.10
C ASN A 320 -7.75 10.46 -0.79
N ILE A 321 -8.85 10.24 -0.09
CA ILE A 321 -9.13 10.82 1.22
C ILE A 321 -9.34 9.67 2.21
N TYR A 322 -8.61 9.71 3.32
CA TYR A 322 -8.76 8.82 4.46
C TYR A 322 -9.24 9.58 5.67
N VAL A 323 -10.15 8.97 6.42
CA VAL A 323 -10.56 9.43 7.74
C VAL A 323 -10.53 8.24 8.69
N HIS A 324 -9.77 8.36 9.77
CA HIS A 324 -9.61 7.34 10.79
C HIS A 324 -10.11 7.85 12.14
N ALA A 325 -10.73 6.97 12.92
CA ALA A 325 -11.09 7.23 14.30
C ALA A 325 -10.84 5.96 15.13
N PHE A 326 -10.00 6.09 16.16
CA PHE A 326 -9.62 5.00 17.05
C PHE A 326 -9.84 5.37 18.51
N TYR A 327 -10.32 4.41 19.28
CA TYR A 327 -10.44 4.47 20.73
C TYR A 327 -9.34 3.62 21.37
N ARG A 328 -8.59 4.19 22.30
CA ARG A 328 -7.52 3.51 23.08
C ARG A 328 -8.09 2.91 24.36
N PHE A 329 -7.56 1.79 24.81
CA PHE A 329 -7.90 1.16 26.09
C PHE A 329 -6.67 0.51 26.74
#